data_fd83d8fa87b529b8b813d786ba17b072
#
_entry.id   fd83d8fa87b529b8b813d786ba17b072
#
_cell.length_a   1.000
_cell.length_b   1.000
_cell.length_c   1.000
_cell.angle_alpha   90.00
_cell.angle_beta   90.00
_cell.angle_gamma   90.00
#
_symmetry.space_group_name_H-M   'P 1'
#
loop_
_entity.id
_entity.type
_entity.pdbx_description
1 polymer ?
#
loop_
_entity_poly.entity_id
_entity_poly.type
_entity_poly.pdbx_seq_one_letter_code
_entity_poly.pdbx_strand_id
1 'polypeptide(L)'
;MKQKLALIMMLVLLLTVTSGCNGVKGALAYLLGSKPVATQPQQGEEKPLWLGKPEEAQKTVPQLKEVLVYFPDARGQLIAEQRQVDKNQGIGKGALLELLKGPKQHGLYPAVPAGTKLLGLKIQQDGLAVVDFSRDLKANFKGGSQQEITTLWSIVNTLGQFPTVKKVQILVEGQIIETLGGHVEINQPLEPDQTLVPAGKN
;
A
#
# COMPACT_ATOMS: atom_id res chain seq x y z
N MET A 1 43.27 -17.25 -6.52
CA MET A 1 41.98 -16.96 -5.88
C MET A 1 41.70 -17.74 -4.58
N LYS A 2 42.33 -18.85 -4.32
CA LYS A 2 42.13 -19.68 -3.10
C LYS A 2 42.77 -19.12 -1.82
N GLN A 3 43.82 -18.28 -1.92
CA GLN A 3 44.47 -17.67 -0.74
C GLN A 3 43.74 -16.48 -0.13
N LYS A 4 42.94 -15.77 -0.89
CA LYS A 4 42.13 -14.61 -0.36
C LYS A 4 40.89 -15.05 0.41
N LEU A 5 40.40 -16.26 0.16
CA LEU A 5 39.24 -16.81 0.86
C LEU A 5 39.59 -17.32 2.27
N ALA A 6 40.82 -17.80 2.47
CA ALA A 6 41.28 -18.25 3.79
C ALA A 6 41.50 -17.10 4.78
N LEU A 7 41.89 -15.92 4.31
CA LEU A 7 42.12 -14.74 5.16
C LEU A 7 40.84 -14.12 5.67
N ILE A 8 39.73 -14.21 4.90
CA ILE A 8 38.43 -13.71 5.30
C ILE A 8 37.75 -14.62 6.34
N MET A 9 37.98 -15.95 6.25
CA MET A 9 37.46 -16.88 7.25
C MET A 9 38.16 -16.77 8.62
N MET A 10 39.42 -16.36 8.65
CA MET A 10 40.19 -16.20 9.89
C MET A 10 39.86 -14.90 10.63
N LEU A 11 39.37 -13.87 9.92
CA LEU A 11 38.96 -12.59 10.52
C LEU A 11 37.56 -12.65 11.18
N VAL A 12 36.70 -13.57 10.77
CA VAL A 12 35.36 -13.75 11.33
C VAL A 12 35.37 -14.56 12.64
N LEU A 13 36.40 -15.33 12.91
CA LEU A 13 36.51 -16.16 14.11
C LEU A 13 37.06 -15.43 15.35
N LEU A 14 37.51 -14.18 15.23
CA LEU A 14 38.12 -13.39 16.31
C LEU A 14 37.18 -12.39 16.99
N LEU A 15 35.90 -12.35 16.64
CA LEU A 15 34.95 -11.34 17.14
C LEU A 15 33.83 -11.90 18.05
N THR A 16 33.96 -13.14 18.59
CA THR A 16 32.90 -13.73 19.43
C THR A 16 33.31 -14.02 20.88
N VAL A 17 34.24 -13.28 21.46
CA VAL A 17 34.58 -13.44 22.90
C VAL A 17 34.62 -12.10 23.60
N THR A 18 33.47 -11.46 23.79
CA THR A 18 33.25 -10.49 24.88
C THR A 18 31.76 -10.48 25.21
N SER A 19 31.29 -11.49 25.93
CA SER A 19 30.03 -11.38 26.65
C SER A 19 30.32 -11.58 28.12
N GLY A 20 30.41 -10.47 28.85
CA GLY A 20 30.82 -10.37 30.22
C GLY A 20 29.88 -11.05 31.20
N CYS A 21 30.45 -11.87 32.05
CA CYS A 21 29.84 -12.38 33.27
C CYS A 21 29.62 -11.23 34.27
N ASN A 22 28.38 -10.86 34.52
CA ASN A 22 27.96 -10.17 35.72
C ASN A 22 27.08 -11.11 36.54
N GLY A 23 27.71 -11.86 37.49
CA GLY A 23 26.95 -12.76 38.30
C GLY A 23 27.76 -13.54 39.33
N VAL A 24 28.69 -12.93 40.05
CA VAL A 24 29.27 -13.57 41.25
C VAL A 24 29.69 -12.47 42.26
N LYS A 25 28.76 -11.81 42.91
CA LYS A 25 29.01 -10.96 44.11
C LYS A 25 28.05 -11.16 45.26
N GLY A 26 27.28 -12.25 45.26
CA GLY A 26 26.29 -12.55 46.33
C GLY A 26 26.68 -13.62 47.33
N ALA A 27 27.78 -14.36 47.14
CA ALA A 27 28.06 -15.56 47.95
C ALA A 27 29.06 -15.41 49.09
N LEU A 28 29.68 -14.19 49.29
CA LEU A 28 30.71 -14.02 50.33
C LEU A 28 30.24 -13.25 51.56
N ALA A 29 29.01 -12.74 51.58
CA ALA A 29 28.48 -11.94 52.73
C ALA A 29 27.85 -12.82 53.82
N TYR A 30 27.67 -14.12 53.61
CA TYR A 30 27.03 -15.02 54.57
C TYR A 30 27.95 -15.61 55.65
N LEU A 31 29.26 -15.36 55.57
CA LEU A 31 30.24 -15.99 56.48
C LEU A 31 30.78 -15.06 57.61
N LEU A 32 30.36 -13.80 57.65
CA LEU A 32 30.84 -12.83 58.68
C LEU A 32 29.67 -12.30 59.55
N GLY A 33 28.89 -13.16 60.14
CA GLY A 33 28.09 -13.00 61.34
C GLY A 33 27.69 -11.61 61.81
N SER A 34 27.04 -10.77 60.99
CA SER A 34 26.44 -9.51 61.43
C SER A 34 24.92 -9.65 61.49
N LYS A 35 24.39 -9.43 62.70
CA LYS A 35 22.95 -9.50 63.03
C LYS A 35 22.16 -8.47 62.17
N PRO A 36 20.98 -8.81 61.62
CA PRO A 36 20.15 -7.86 60.92
C PRO A 36 19.52 -6.87 61.89
N VAL A 37 19.76 -5.57 61.65
CA VAL A 37 19.03 -4.49 62.28
C VAL A 37 17.66 -4.42 61.59
N ALA A 38 16.61 -4.58 62.35
CA ALA A 38 15.23 -4.41 61.92
C ALA A 38 14.96 -2.93 61.63
N THR A 39 14.91 -2.57 60.36
CA THR A 39 14.40 -1.28 59.93
C THR A 39 12.93 -1.44 59.51
N GLN A 40 12.07 -0.70 60.20
CA GLN A 40 10.63 -0.64 59.99
C GLN A 40 10.32 -0.22 58.53
N PRO A 41 9.25 -0.76 57.91
CA PRO A 41 8.82 -0.35 56.61
C PRO A 41 8.18 1.05 56.68
N GLN A 42 8.82 2.02 56.03
CA GLN A 42 8.14 3.28 55.66
C GLN A 42 7.15 2.96 54.55
N GLN A 43 5.87 3.14 54.86
CA GLN A 43 4.80 3.20 53.84
C GLN A 43 4.99 4.45 53.03
N GLY A 44 5.73 4.34 51.92
CA GLY A 44 5.63 5.25 50.77
C GLY A 44 4.55 4.69 49.86
N GLU A 45 3.46 5.43 49.68
CA GLU A 45 2.49 5.19 48.68
C GLU A 45 3.17 5.29 47.29
N GLU A 46 3.65 4.15 46.74
CA GLU A 46 3.99 4.07 45.34
C GLU A 46 2.67 4.10 44.54
N LYS A 47 2.33 5.25 43.98
CA LYS A 47 1.35 5.34 42.89
C LYS A 47 1.80 4.40 41.78
N PRO A 48 0.94 3.46 41.32
CA PRO A 48 1.29 2.55 40.24
C PRO A 48 1.53 3.34 38.97
N LEU A 49 2.76 3.26 38.44
CA LEU A 49 3.25 3.96 37.24
C LEU A 49 2.57 3.50 35.93
N TRP A 50 1.58 2.63 35.98
CA TRP A 50 0.87 2.09 34.80
C TRP A 50 -0.46 2.80 34.49
N LEU A 51 -0.82 3.84 35.24
CA LEU A 51 -1.89 4.76 34.86
C LEU A 51 -1.37 5.82 33.85
N GLY A 52 -0.63 5.37 32.84
CA GLY A 52 -0.57 6.07 31.57
C GLY A 52 -2.01 6.06 31.03
N LYS A 53 -2.61 7.26 30.84
CA LYS A 53 -3.83 7.41 30.07
C LYS A 53 -3.71 6.49 28.86
N PRO A 54 -4.76 5.69 28.51
CA PRO A 54 -4.81 5.07 27.20
C PRO A 54 -4.60 6.22 26.21
N GLU A 55 -3.54 6.14 25.45
CA GLU A 55 -3.36 6.97 24.27
C GLU A 55 -4.57 6.64 23.40
N GLU A 56 -5.59 7.48 23.52
CA GLU A 56 -6.74 7.43 22.64
C GLU A 56 -6.15 7.53 21.24
N ALA A 57 -6.08 6.38 20.55
CA ALA A 57 -5.79 6.33 19.13
C ALA A 57 -6.74 7.36 18.51
N GLN A 58 -6.20 8.51 18.15
CA GLN A 58 -6.96 9.59 17.53
C GLN A 58 -7.59 8.97 16.29
N LYS A 59 -8.88 8.60 16.39
CA LYS A 59 -9.72 8.32 15.24
C LYS A 59 -9.71 9.58 14.41
N THR A 60 -8.80 9.64 13.44
CA THR A 60 -8.78 10.70 12.44
C THR A 60 -10.15 10.68 11.78
N VAL A 61 -10.91 11.75 11.97
CA VAL A 61 -12.22 11.91 11.34
C VAL A 61 -12.01 11.82 9.83
N PRO A 62 -12.71 10.90 9.11
CA PRO A 62 -12.53 10.74 7.68
C PRO A 62 -12.83 12.06 6.97
N GLN A 63 -11.87 12.61 6.26
CA GLN A 63 -12.07 13.76 5.40
C GLN A 63 -12.48 13.26 4.01
N LEU A 64 -13.77 13.22 3.75
CA LEU A 64 -14.29 12.71 2.48
C LEU A 64 -14.07 13.72 1.34
N LYS A 65 -13.72 13.19 0.17
CA LYS A 65 -13.61 13.89 -1.11
C LYS A 65 -14.39 13.11 -2.16
N GLU A 66 -15.20 13.85 -2.93
CA GLU A 66 -15.88 13.30 -4.08
C GLU A 66 -14.91 13.12 -5.25
N VAL A 67 -15.01 11.97 -5.93
CA VAL A 67 -14.25 11.57 -7.09
C VAL A 67 -15.16 10.90 -8.11
N LEU A 68 -14.76 10.92 -9.38
CA LEU A 68 -15.39 10.16 -10.45
C LEU A 68 -14.67 8.83 -10.64
N VAL A 69 -15.45 7.77 -10.83
CA VAL A 69 -14.94 6.43 -11.16
C VAL A 69 -15.65 5.96 -12.41
N TYR A 70 -14.90 5.50 -13.40
CA TYR A 70 -15.43 5.20 -14.72
C TYR A 70 -15.68 3.71 -14.90
N PHE A 71 -16.91 3.37 -15.27
CA PHE A 71 -17.34 1.99 -15.51
C PHE A 71 -17.97 1.86 -16.89
N PRO A 72 -17.76 0.75 -17.60
CA PRO A 72 -18.41 0.52 -18.89
C PRO A 72 -19.90 0.23 -18.76
N ASP A 73 -20.71 0.76 -19.69
CA ASP A 73 -22.07 0.34 -19.95
C ASP A 73 -22.12 -0.88 -20.90
N ALA A 74 -23.31 -1.36 -21.25
CA ALA A 74 -23.51 -2.48 -22.17
C ALA A 74 -22.97 -2.22 -23.59
N ARG A 75 -22.73 -0.96 -23.97
CA ARG A 75 -22.18 -0.57 -25.27
C ARG A 75 -20.67 -0.34 -25.22
N GLY A 76 -20.06 -0.50 -24.04
CA GLY A 76 -18.65 -0.22 -23.81
C GLY A 76 -18.32 1.27 -23.69
N GLN A 77 -19.30 2.14 -23.44
CA GLN A 77 -19.06 3.57 -23.13
C GLN A 77 -18.72 3.69 -21.64
N LEU A 78 -17.77 4.54 -21.33
CA LEU A 78 -17.35 4.78 -19.93
C LEU A 78 -18.26 5.81 -19.27
N ILE A 79 -19.03 5.38 -18.28
CA ILE A 79 -19.93 6.23 -17.51
C ILE A 79 -19.26 6.60 -16.19
N ALA A 80 -19.22 7.88 -15.88
CA ALA A 80 -18.70 8.38 -14.61
C ALA A 80 -19.69 8.13 -13.48
N GLU A 81 -19.25 7.51 -12.41
CA GLU A 81 -20.02 7.31 -11.18
C GLU A 81 -19.34 8.07 -10.04
N GLN A 82 -20.09 8.91 -9.31
CA GLN A 82 -19.58 9.66 -8.17
C GLN A 82 -19.34 8.73 -6.98
N ARG A 83 -18.17 8.86 -6.35
CA ARG A 83 -17.76 8.12 -5.15
C ARG A 83 -17.16 9.06 -4.12
N GLN A 84 -17.26 8.68 -2.86
CA GLN A 84 -16.57 9.38 -1.77
C GLN A 84 -15.37 8.56 -1.31
N VAL A 85 -14.22 9.22 -1.19
CA VAL A 85 -12.96 8.63 -0.75
C VAL A 85 -12.36 9.43 0.40
N ASP A 86 -11.68 8.77 1.31
CA ASP A 86 -10.98 9.42 2.41
C ASP A 86 -9.67 10.05 1.90
N LYS A 87 -9.52 11.36 2.07
CA LYS A 87 -8.30 12.10 1.72
C LYS A 87 -7.06 11.57 2.44
N ASN A 88 -7.24 11.06 3.66
CA ASN A 88 -6.12 10.56 4.48
C ASN A 88 -5.45 9.31 3.87
N GLN A 89 -6.17 8.57 3.01
CA GLN A 89 -5.63 7.41 2.30
C GLN A 89 -5.00 7.74 0.94
N GLY A 90 -5.05 9.03 0.55
CA GLY A 90 -4.67 9.48 -0.79
C GLY A 90 -5.81 9.35 -1.79
N ILE A 91 -6.23 10.48 -2.37
CA ILE A 91 -7.44 10.57 -3.20
C ILE A 91 -7.37 9.65 -4.43
N GLY A 92 -6.25 9.65 -5.16
CA GLY A 92 -6.05 8.80 -6.34
C GLY A 92 -6.09 7.30 -6.00
N LYS A 93 -5.45 6.90 -4.89
CA LYS A 93 -5.51 5.53 -4.38
C LYS A 93 -6.95 5.15 -4.01
N GLY A 94 -7.65 6.04 -3.31
CA GLY A 94 -9.05 5.84 -2.96
C GLY A 94 -9.94 5.64 -4.18
N ALA A 95 -9.76 6.45 -5.24
CA ALA A 95 -10.51 6.32 -6.49
C ALA A 95 -10.29 4.96 -7.16
N LEU A 96 -9.03 4.48 -7.23
CA LEU A 96 -8.73 3.16 -7.76
C LEU A 96 -9.32 2.02 -6.89
N LEU A 97 -9.29 2.16 -5.58
CA LEU A 97 -9.93 1.16 -4.69
C LEU A 97 -11.45 1.12 -4.90
N GLU A 98 -12.10 2.26 -5.14
CA GLU A 98 -13.52 2.29 -5.51
C GLU A 98 -13.77 1.65 -6.89
N LEU A 99 -12.88 1.85 -7.87
CA LEU A 99 -12.95 1.17 -9.17
C LEU A 99 -12.90 -0.36 -9.01
N LEU A 100 -11.99 -0.86 -8.17
CA LEU A 100 -11.84 -2.30 -7.91
C LEU A 100 -13.06 -2.93 -7.20
N LYS A 101 -13.84 -2.13 -6.46
CA LYS A 101 -15.10 -2.61 -5.84
C LYS A 101 -16.22 -2.83 -6.85
N GLY A 102 -16.08 -2.29 -8.07
CA GLY A 102 -17.10 -2.36 -9.10
C GLY A 102 -18.20 -1.29 -8.99
N PRO A 103 -19.10 -1.22 -9.99
CA PRO A 103 -20.15 -0.21 -10.05
C PRO A 103 -21.26 -0.44 -9.01
N LYS A 104 -21.91 0.66 -8.60
CA LYS A 104 -23.12 0.64 -7.77
C LYS A 104 -24.37 0.92 -8.60
N GLN A 105 -24.23 1.61 -9.73
CA GLN A 105 -25.34 1.93 -10.60
C GLN A 105 -25.74 0.72 -11.45
N HIS A 106 -27.05 0.51 -11.61
CA HIS A 106 -27.57 -0.51 -12.52
C HIS A 106 -27.21 -0.19 -13.97
N GLY A 107 -26.92 -1.21 -14.74
CA GLY A 107 -26.55 -1.08 -16.16
C GLY A 107 -25.09 -0.80 -16.42
N LEU A 108 -24.27 -0.67 -15.38
CA LEU A 108 -22.82 -0.62 -15.48
C LEU A 108 -22.21 -1.97 -15.10
N TYR A 109 -21.02 -2.23 -15.63
CA TYR A 109 -20.31 -3.50 -15.46
C TYR A 109 -18.96 -3.30 -14.80
N PRO A 110 -18.43 -4.30 -14.08
CA PRO A 110 -17.08 -4.23 -13.54
C PRO A 110 -16.06 -3.96 -14.65
N ALA A 111 -15.24 -2.94 -14.47
CA ALA A 111 -14.23 -2.54 -15.44
C ALA A 111 -12.97 -3.38 -15.36
N VAL A 112 -12.66 -3.90 -14.17
CA VAL A 112 -11.42 -4.61 -13.87
C VAL A 112 -11.71 -6.06 -13.51
N PRO A 113 -10.88 -7.02 -13.95
CA PRO A 113 -11.06 -8.44 -13.62
C PRO A 113 -11.15 -8.70 -12.12
N ALA A 114 -12.03 -9.64 -11.73
CA ALA A 114 -12.21 -10.00 -10.34
C ALA A 114 -10.90 -10.53 -9.71
N GLY A 115 -10.68 -10.17 -8.44
CA GLY A 115 -9.49 -10.57 -7.69
C GLY A 115 -8.29 -9.62 -7.87
N THR A 116 -8.34 -8.69 -8.83
CA THR A 116 -7.30 -7.67 -9.01
C THR A 116 -7.12 -6.84 -7.75
N LYS A 117 -5.88 -6.67 -7.32
CA LYS A 117 -5.50 -5.84 -6.16
C LYS A 117 -4.62 -4.69 -6.61
N LEU A 118 -4.78 -3.54 -5.97
CA LEU A 118 -3.88 -2.42 -6.11
C LEU A 118 -2.66 -2.65 -5.21
N LEU A 119 -1.47 -2.78 -5.81
CA LEU A 119 -0.20 -2.95 -5.11
C LEU A 119 0.46 -1.61 -4.81
N GLY A 120 0.32 -0.64 -5.74
CA GLY A 120 0.93 0.67 -5.58
C GLY A 120 0.36 1.74 -6.50
N LEU A 121 0.50 2.99 -6.09
CA LEU A 121 0.27 4.18 -6.92
C LEU A 121 1.31 5.24 -6.56
N LYS A 122 2.03 5.73 -7.56
CA LYS A 122 2.98 6.83 -7.44
C LYS A 122 2.68 7.86 -8.52
N ILE A 123 2.46 9.11 -8.14
CA ILE A 123 2.29 10.23 -9.08
C ILE A 123 3.59 11.04 -9.05
N GLN A 124 4.22 11.20 -10.20
CA GLN A 124 5.47 11.93 -10.37
C GLN A 124 5.20 13.42 -10.63
N GLN A 125 6.21 14.27 -10.47
CA GLN A 125 6.07 15.72 -10.62
C GLN A 125 5.77 16.15 -12.06
N ASP A 126 6.19 15.36 -13.04
CA ASP A 126 5.92 15.58 -14.47
C ASP A 126 4.48 15.22 -14.90
N GLY A 127 3.72 14.59 -13.99
CA GLY A 127 2.35 14.18 -14.22
C GLY A 127 2.19 12.72 -14.64
N LEU A 128 3.25 11.92 -14.59
CA LEU A 128 3.14 10.47 -14.79
C LEU A 128 2.64 9.78 -13.53
N ALA A 129 1.49 9.15 -13.61
CA ALA A 129 0.98 8.23 -12.59
C ALA A 129 1.42 6.80 -12.93
N VAL A 130 2.18 6.17 -12.05
CA VAL A 130 2.57 4.77 -12.17
C VAL A 130 1.70 3.97 -11.20
N VAL A 131 0.86 3.09 -11.75
CA VAL A 131 -0.05 2.24 -10.98
C VAL A 131 0.34 0.78 -11.15
N ASP A 132 0.46 0.07 -10.03
CA ASP A 132 0.83 -1.33 -10.00
C ASP A 132 -0.32 -2.20 -9.47
N PHE A 133 -0.66 -3.24 -10.23
CA PHE A 133 -1.70 -4.20 -9.88
C PHE A 133 -1.14 -5.60 -9.69
N SER A 134 -1.88 -6.42 -8.95
CA SER A 134 -1.57 -7.85 -8.85
C SER A 134 -1.69 -8.54 -10.21
N ARG A 135 -1.05 -9.69 -10.31
CA ARG A 135 -1.08 -10.55 -11.51
C ARG A 135 -2.50 -10.87 -12.00
N ASP A 136 -3.49 -10.80 -11.11
CA ASP A 136 -4.89 -11.13 -11.41
C ASP A 136 -5.48 -10.20 -12.47
N LEU A 137 -4.97 -8.96 -12.61
CA LEU A 137 -5.34 -8.04 -13.68
C LEU A 137 -5.16 -8.70 -15.06
N LYS A 138 -4.05 -9.37 -15.30
CA LYS A 138 -3.74 -10.07 -16.55
C LYS A 138 -4.26 -11.50 -16.55
N ALA A 139 -4.03 -12.25 -15.49
CA ALA A 139 -4.38 -13.68 -15.43
C ALA A 139 -5.89 -13.95 -15.52
N ASN A 140 -6.70 -13.05 -14.95
CA ASN A 140 -8.17 -13.17 -14.95
C ASN A 140 -8.83 -12.38 -16.08
N PHE A 141 -8.05 -11.68 -16.92
CA PHE A 141 -8.60 -11.01 -18.10
C PHE A 141 -9.06 -12.06 -19.13
N LYS A 142 -10.33 -12.03 -19.53
CA LYS A 142 -10.94 -12.97 -20.47
C LYS A 142 -11.62 -12.26 -21.65
N GLY A 143 -11.45 -10.93 -21.73
CA GLY A 143 -12.12 -10.12 -22.74
C GLY A 143 -11.40 -10.06 -24.07
N GLY A 144 -12.11 -9.54 -25.08
CA GLY A 144 -11.54 -9.15 -26.36
C GLY A 144 -11.14 -7.67 -26.37
N SER A 145 -10.89 -7.14 -27.59
CA SER A 145 -10.38 -5.77 -27.80
C SER A 145 -11.20 -4.69 -27.12
N GLN A 146 -12.54 -4.75 -27.24
CA GLN A 146 -13.42 -3.74 -26.62
C GLN A 146 -13.31 -3.75 -25.08
N GLN A 147 -13.26 -4.94 -24.48
CA GLN A 147 -13.15 -5.05 -23.03
C GLN A 147 -11.75 -4.64 -22.53
N GLU A 148 -10.70 -4.89 -23.32
CA GLU A 148 -9.35 -4.43 -23.03
C GLU A 148 -9.31 -2.90 -23.00
N ILE A 149 -9.87 -2.24 -24.03
CA ILE A 149 -10.01 -0.78 -24.10
C ILE A 149 -10.75 -0.25 -22.85
N THR A 150 -11.93 -0.78 -22.56
CA THR A 150 -12.72 -0.29 -21.41
C THR A 150 -12.03 -0.52 -20.07
N THR A 151 -11.34 -1.65 -19.89
CA THR A 151 -10.55 -1.92 -18.68
C THR A 151 -9.44 -0.88 -18.49
N LEU A 152 -8.65 -0.65 -19.54
CA LEU A 152 -7.51 0.27 -19.49
C LEU A 152 -7.98 1.71 -19.25
N TRP A 153 -8.94 2.20 -20.04
CA TRP A 153 -9.40 3.59 -19.90
C TRP A 153 -10.30 3.83 -18.69
N SER A 154 -10.93 2.81 -18.12
CA SER A 154 -11.54 2.96 -16.78
C SER A 154 -10.49 3.33 -15.74
N ILE A 155 -9.33 2.68 -15.76
CA ILE A 155 -8.19 2.99 -14.86
C ILE A 155 -7.62 4.38 -15.19
N VAL A 156 -7.31 4.61 -16.48
CA VAL A 156 -6.64 5.83 -16.94
C VAL A 156 -7.51 7.06 -16.71
N ASN A 157 -8.80 7.04 -17.06
CA ASN A 157 -9.71 8.17 -16.87
C ASN A 157 -10.06 8.41 -15.41
N THR A 158 -10.12 7.33 -14.58
CA THR A 158 -10.30 7.48 -13.13
C THR A 158 -9.12 8.25 -12.50
N LEU A 159 -7.90 8.04 -12.97
CA LEU A 159 -6.74 8.82 -12.52
C LEU A 159 -6.64 10.18 -13.22
N GLY A 160 -6.99 10.24 -14.50
CA GLY A 160 -6.90 11.45 -15.34
C GLY A 160 -7.84 12.60 -14.95
N GLN A 161 -8.81 12.35 -14.05
CA GLN A 161 -9.62 13.43 -13.48
C GLN A 161 -8.81 14.39 -12.60
N PHE A 162 -7.65 13.95 -12.11
CA PHE A 162 -6.80 14.77 -11.26
C PHE A 162 -5.86 15.64 -12.10
N PRO A 163 -5.83 16.98 -11.92
CA PRO A 163 -5.02 17.88 -12.72
C PRO A 163 -3.51 17.58 -12.70
N THR A 164 -3.06 16.86 -11.67
CA THR A 164 -1.68 16.42 -11.50
C THR A 164 -1.33 15.19 -12.35
N VAL A 165 -2.32 14.52 -12.97
CA VAL A 165 -2.11 13.31 -13.77
C VAL A 165 -2.31 13.63 -15.25
N LYS A 166 -1.25 13.49 -16.02
CA LYS A 166 -1.25 13.67 -17.48
C LYS A 166 -1.24 12.35 -18.23
N LYS A 167 -0.51 11.38 -17.70
CA LYS A 167 -0.35 10.04 -18.27
C LYS A 167 -0.35 8.99 -17.18
N VAL A 168 -0.71 7.76 -17.53
CA VAL A 168 -0.77 6.62 -16.62
C VAL A 168 0.04 5.46 -17.19
N GLN A 169 1.05 4.98 -16.45
CA GLN A 169 1.73 3.74 -16.72
C GLN A 169 1.15 2.64 -15.85
N ILE A 170 0.66 1.59 -16.48
CA ILE A 170 0.12 0.42 -15.80
C ILE A 170 1.23 -0.63 -15.68
N LEU A 171 1.39 -1.16 -14.47
CA LEU A 171 2.30 -2.27 -14.15
C LEU A 171 1.49 -3.45 -13.64
N VAL A 172 2.06 -4.64 -13.78
CA VAL A 172 1.57 -5.87 -13.17
C VAL A 172 2.73 -6.51 -12.40
N GLU A 173 2.57 -6.65 -11.08
CA GLU A 173 3.63 -7.16 -10.19
C GLU A 173 4.95 -6.36 -10.37
N GLY A 174 4.85 -5.04 -10.49
CA GLY A 174 5.98 -4.14 -10.69
C GLY A 174 6.61 -4.19 -12.09
N GLN A 175 6.04 -4.94 -13.05
CA GLN A 175 6.59 -5.11 -14.39
C GLN A 175 5.73 -4.38 -15.43
N ILE A 176 6.40 -3.75 -16.40
CA ILE A 176 5.75 -3.28 -17.63
C ILE A 176 5.37 -4.52 -18.45
N ILE A 177 4.12 -4.58 -18.90
CA ILE A 177 3.63 -5.61 -19.81
C ILE A 177 3.23 -5.00 -21.15
N GLU A 178 3.31 -5.78 -22.21
CA GLU A 178 2.97 -5.29 -23.56
C GLU A 178 1.48 -5.03 -23.71
N THR A 179 0.63 -5.99 -23.28
CA THR A 179 -0.83 -5.92 -23.40
C THR A 179 -1.50 -6.68 -22.25
N LEU A 180 -2.78 -6.42 -21.99
CA LEU A 180 -3.60 -7.31 -21.13
C LEU A 180 -4.12 -8.52 -21.92
N GLY A 181 -4.77 -8.26 -23.05
CA GLY A 181 -5.47 -9.25 -23.88
C GLY A 181 -4.93 -9.40 -25.30
N GLY A 182 -3.85 -8.70 -25.65
CA GLY A 182 -3.20 -8.80 -26.96
C GLY A 182 -3.67 -7.77 -28.01
N HIS A 183 -4.45 -6.76 -27.63
CA HIS A 183 -5.02 -5.81 -28.60
C HIS A 183 -4.56 -4.38 -28.40
N VAL A 184 -4.23 -3.96 -27.17
CA VAL A 184 -3.82 -2.62 -26.83
C VAL A 184 -2.44 -2.64 -26.20
N GLU A 185 -1.48 -1.91 -26.80
CA GLU A 185 -0.13 -1.75 -26.26
C GLU A 185 -0.16 -0.85 -25.02
N ILE A 186 0.40 -1.33 -23.91
CA ILE A 186 0.50 -0.63 -22.63
C ILE A 186 1.93 -0.61 -22.06
N ASN A 187 2.91 -0.94 -22.92
CA ASN A 187 4.33 -0.81 -22.61
C ASN A 187 4.78 0.66 -22.56
N GLN A 188 3.91 1.59 -22.99
CA GLN A 188 4.07 3.04 -22.88
C GLN A 188 2.95 3.63 -22.03
N PRO A 189 3.17 4.80 -21.38
CA PRO A 189 2.14 5.49 -20.63
C PRO A 189 0.96 5.91 -21.50
N LEU A 190 -0.26 5.64 -21.03
CA LEU A 190 -1.51 6.00 -21.68
C LEU A 190 -1.97 7.40 -21.25
N GLU A 191 -2.59 8.14 -22.17
CA GLU A 191 -3.25 9.41 -21.88
C GLU A 191 -4.74 9.22 -21.61
N PRO A 192 -5.35 10.02 -20.69
CA PRO A 192 -6.78 10.03 -20.50
C PRO A 192 -7.51 10.35 -21.81
N ASP A 193 -8.54 9.57 -22.13
CA ASP A 193 -9.35 9.76 -23.33
C ASP A 193 -10.82 10.02 -22.95
N GLN A 194 -11.23 11.26 -23.07
CA GLN A 194 -12.60 11.69 -22.79
C GLN A 194 -13.57 11.36 -23.94
N THR A 195 -13.09 10.94 -25.11
CA THR A 195 -13.98 10.55 -26.23
C THR A 195 -14.72 9.23 -25.94
N LEU A 196 -14.17 8.42 -25.04
CA LEU A 196 -14.80 7.20 -24.55
C LEU A 196 -15.89 7.46 -23.49
N VAL A 197 -15.99 8.70 -23.00
CA VAL A 197 -16.99 9.14 -22.03
C VAL A 197 -18.10 9.87 -22.79
N PRO A 198 -19.37 9.42 -22.74
CA PRO A 198 -20.45 10.15 -23.39
C PRO A 198 -20.51 11.60 -22.88
N ALA A 199 -20.68 12.56 -23.76
CA ALA A 199 -20.96 13.94 -23.36
C ALA A 199 -22.22 13.92 -22.47
N GLY A 200 -22.05 14.28 -21.18
CA GLY A 200 -23.14 14.25 -20.20
C GLY A 200 -24.32 15.04 -20.72
N LYS A 201 -25.50 14.47 -20.67
CA LYS A 201 -26.73 15.26 -20.69
C LYS A 201 -26.76 15.99 -19.36
N ASN A 202 -26.37 17.27 -19.37
CA ASN A 202 -26.60 18.21 -18.26
C ASN A 202 -28.10 18.36 -18.04
#